data_ff5f3883394867b576741dce72ff54b9
#
_entry.id   ff5f3883394867b576741dce72ff54b9
#
_cell.length_a   1.000
_cell.length_b   1.000
_cell.length_c   1.000
_cell.angle_alpha   90.00
_cell.angle_beta   90.00
_cell.angle_gamma   90.00
#
_symmetry.space_group_name_H-M   'P 1'
#
loop_
_entity.id
_entity.type
_entity.pdbx_description
1 polymer ?
#
loop_
_entity_poly.entity_id
_entity_poly.type
_entity_poly.pdbx_seq_one_letter_code
_entity_poly.pdbx_strand_id
1 'polypeptide(L)'
;GRQNIQKQINNPFMQFLRWSCKKLLDSPNHSVLSLVVPLSFLEAESYKYARKYLCENFSDAWIVSVDADARTGARSDSLFHTLQGRAVIILTRKYGDDTSITKLHYCDYSHCMRINKEQLLNESIEKIVSRFDTYDIANDTFAFSPTKPFNTEMYKKFWPVSGEKKQAAIFINHCSGIKLAPTAMFTHVKAPMLKRRSRDIAINGATEASVWFAKQDKPPKIEKIIAFENALNECENRSVMDQTLADNIKPYSFRPFFTSNVLLWKELLVKYSHIGGGGTRLRPEIISAYSHKDTIGFAMAHAPKDLNPALSQFVSFCWYHPDNDMCTRGNSHIYVNQYPDKRSGKMLSNISVDILQRIMMMLGKNEHESARDLVFYIYAVLCSQVYLDEFEGALFTVNQSDKRARVPVVADKDIFLKIARIGEKIAELEKVNYVPENILNYDYAKIMAEVPVGFELKNVAHPFDAENEQLLLTDGNETIRIKCPLSLQRLNI
;
A
#
# COMPACT_ATOMS: atom_id res chain seq x y z
N GLY A 1 2.72 10.87 -17.58
CA GLY A 1 2.86 12.28 -17.17
C GLY A 1 1.80 13.20 -17.79
N ARG A 2 1.77 13.38 -19.10
CA ARG A 2 0.84 14.33 -19.76
C ARG A 2 -0.65 14.04 -19.52
N GLN A 3 -1.10 12.80 -19.53
CA GLN A 3 -2.50 12.45 -19.31
C GLN A 3 -3.01 12.76 -17.88
N ASN A 4 -2.14 12.66 -16.87
CA ASN A 4 -2.52 13.00 -15.50
C ASN A 4 -2.61 14.50 -15.27
N ILE A 5 -1.74 15.28 -15.94
CA ILE A 5 -1.78 16.75 -15.88
C ILE A 5 -3.06 17.27 -16.56
N GLN A 6 -3.46 16.72 -17.72
CA GLN A 6 -4.70 17.12 -18.39
C GLN A 6 -5.96 16.82 -17.55
N LYS A 7 -6.01 15.70 -16.85
CA LYS A 7 -7.12 15.40 -15.94
C LYS A 7 -7.24 16.41 -14.80
N GLN A 8 -6.13 16.93 -14.29
CA GLN A 8 -6.15 17.93 -13.21
C GLN A 8 -6.53 19.32 -13.72
N ILE A 9 -6.08 19.72 -14.91
CA ILE A 9 -6.44 21.02 -15.51
C ILE A 9 -7.95 21.11 -15.74
N ASN A 10 -8.60 20.01 -16.12
CA ASN A 10 -10.05 19.94 -16.32
C ASN A 10 -10.86 19.72 -15.03
N ASN A 11 -10.21 19.63 -13.88
CA ASN A 11 -10.89 19.51 -12.61
C ASN A 11 -11.57 20.85 -12.24
N PRO A 12 -12.89 20.87 -11.99
CA PRO A 12 -13.62 22.09 -11.60
C PRO A 12 -12.99 22.82 -10.43
N PHE A 13 -12.41 22.10 -9.47
CA PHE A 13 -11.66 22.70 -8.37
C PHE A 13 -10.50 23.58 -8.87
N MET A 14 -9.71 23.11 -9.82
CA MET A 14 -8.58 23.87 -10.37
C MET A 14 -9.03 25.10 -11.17
N GLN A 15 -10.14 24.99 -11.89
CA GLN A 15 -10.74 26.11 -12.62
C GLN A 15 -11.23 27.17 -11.63
N PHE A 16 -11.91 26.75 -10.55
CA PHE A 16 -12.38 27.65 -9.51
C PHE A 16 -11.23 28.34 -8.77
N LEU A 17 -10.19 27.58 -8.39
CA LEU A 17 -8.97 28.12 -7.78
C LEU A 17 -8.34 29.19 -8.70
N ARG A 18 -8.20 28.92 -9.99
CA ARG A 18 -7.62 29.87 -10.94
C ARG A 18 -8.46 31.12 -11.07
N TRP A 19 -9.79 30.98 -11.15
CA TRP A 19 -10.72 32.11 -11.20
C TRP A 19 -10.63 32.97 -9.94
N SER A 20 -10.61 32.34 -8.76
CA SER A 20 -10.50 33.04 -7.47
C SER A 20 -9.19 33.83 -7.39
N CYS A 21 -8.06 33.18 -7.74
CA CYS A 21 -6.75 33.86 -7.77
C CYS A 21 -6.78 35.07 -8.70
N LYS A 22 -7.33 34.93 -9.91
CA LYS A 22 -7.41 36.06 -10.86
C LYS A 22 -8.19 37.23 -10.25
N LYS A 23 -9.35 36.98 -9.66
CA LYS A 23 -10.17 38.03 -9.02
C LYS A 23 -9.42 38.79 -7.93
N LEU A 24 -8.64 38.07 -7.12
CA LEU A 24 -7.88 38.68 -6.02
C LEU A 24 -6.65 39.44 -6.54
N LEU A 25 -5.98 38.94 -7.56
CA LEU A 25 -4.83 39.59 -8.15
C LEU A 25 -5.17 40.85 -8.93
N ASP A 26 -6.36 40.90 -9.53
CA ASP A 26 -6.88 42.07 -10.23
C ASP A 26 -7.39 43.15 -9.24
N SER A 27 -7.51 42.82 -7.93
CA SER A 27 -7.94 43.78 -6.89
C SER A 27 -6.81 44.74 -6.48
N PRO A 28 -7.08 46.05 -6.38
CA PRO A 28 -6.10 47.02 -5.87
C PRO A 28 -6.01 47.04 -4.34
N ASN A 29 -6.62 46.11 -3.65
CA ASN A 29 -6.69 46.07 -2.18
C ASN A 29 -5.97 44.79 -1.62
N HIS A 30 -5.68 44.80 -0.32
CA HIS A 30 -5.34 43.59 0.40
C HIS A 30 -6.44 42.54 0.22
N SER A 31 -6.07 41.29 0.05
CA SER A 31 -7.02 40.25 -0.27
C SER A 31 -6.75 38.96 0.52
N VAL A 32 -7.82 38.24 0.82
CA VAL A 32 -7.76 36.92 1.48
C VAL A 32 -8.51 35.91 0.66
N LEU A 33 -7.93 34.75 0.43
CA LEU A 33 -8.56 33.59 -0.18
C LEU A 33 -8.62 32.45 0.84
N SER A 34 -9.82 31.95 1.13
CA SER A 34 -10.01 30.75 1.94
C SER A 34 -10.76 29.71 1.14
N LEU A 35 -10.19 28.51 1.04
CA LEU A 35 -10.77 27.38 0.27
C LEU A 35 -10.60 26.07 1.01
N VAL A 36 -11.61 25.21 0.91
CA VAL A 36 -11.49 23.80 1.23
C VAL A 36 -10.94 23.08 0.02
N VAL A 37 -9.82 22.42 0.19
CA VAL A 37 -9.10 21.72 -0.88
C VAL A 37 -8.97 20.22 -0.58
N PRO A 38 -8.83 19.37 -1.59
CA PRO A 38 -8.43 17.98 -1.36
C PRO A 38 -7.07 17.94 -0.67
N LEU A 39 -6.87 17.04 0.31
CA LEU A 39 -5.58 16.88 1.00
C LEU A 39 -4.44 16.65 0.00
N SER A 40 -4.70 15.92 -1.08
CA SER A 40 -3.74 15.71 -2.18
C SER A 40 -3.28 17.01 -2.87
N PHE A 41 -4.02 18.11 -2.75
CA PHE A 41 -3.57 19.42 -3.27
C PHE A 41 -2.32 19.92 -2.56
N LEU A 42 -2.18 19.61 -1.28
CA LEU A 42 -1.05 20.09 -0.47
C LEU A 42 0.29 19.50 -0.96
N GLU A 43 0.27 18.29 -1.51
CA GLU A 43 1.49 17.53 -1.75
C GLU A 43 1.64 16.98 -3.17
N ALA A 44 0.55 16.54 -3.85
CA ALA A 44 0.67 15.80 -5.09
C ALA A 44 1.44 16.56 -6.19
N GLU A 45 2.33 15.85 -6.88
CA GLU A 45 3.16 16.39 -7.97
C GLU A 45 2.33 17.04 -9.08
N SER A 46 1.12 16.50 -9.33
CA SER A 46 0.20 17.05 -10.32
C SER A 46 -0.26 18.48 -10.02
N TYR A 47 -0.15 18.94 -8.78
CA TYR A 47 -0.49 20.30 -8.35
C TYR A 47 0.72 21.20 -8.06
N LYS A 48 1.93 20.72 -8.24
CA LYS A 48 3.18 21.45 -7.96
C LYS A 48 3.20 22.85 -8.56
N TYR A 49 2.90 22.97 -9.85
CA TYR A 49 2.92 24.28 -10.52
C TYR A 49 1.77 25.21 -10.07
N ALA A 50 0.65 24.65 -9.61
CA ALA A 50 -0.40 25.45 -9.01
C ALA A 50 0.06 26.03 -7.66
N ARG A 51 0.68 25.22 -6.82
CA ARG A 51 1.26 25.69 -5.55
C ARG A 51 2.39 26.70 -5.78
N LYS A 52 3.29 26.43 -6.74
CA LYS A 52 4.31 27.41 -7.14
C LYS A 52 3.70 28.77 -7.49
N TYR A 53 2.64 28.75 -8.32
CA TYR A 53 1.91 29.97 -8.69
C TYR A 53 1.32 30.69 -7.47
N LEU A 54 0.79 29.95 -6.49
CA LEU A 54 0.31 30.55 -5.24
C LEU A 54 1.45 31.17 -4.44
N CYS A 55 2.59 30.48 -4.32
CA CYS A 55 3.75 31.01 -3.62
C CYS A 55 4.28 32.31 -4.24
N GLU A 56 4.23 32.45 -5.55
CA GLU A 56 4.72 33.61 -6.28
C GLU A 56 3.77 34.80 -6.26
N ASN A 57 2.49 34.62 -5.87
CA ASN A 57 1.46 35.65 -6.01
C ASN A 57 0.74 36.02 -4.70
N PHE A 58 1.05 35.34 -3.61
CA PHE A 58 0.47 35.61 -2.28
C PHE A 58 1.61 35.84 -1.26
N SER A 59 1.28 36.49 -0.14
CA SER A 59 2.24 36.90 0.88
C SER A 59 2.35 35.89 2.03
N ASP A 60 1.24 35.25 2.41
CA ASP A 60 1.19 34.29 3.53
C ASP A 60 0.27 33.12 3.19
N ALA A 61 0.57 31.94 3.74
CA ALA A 61 -0.24 30.74 3.63
C ALA A 61 -0.45 30.09 5.00
N TRP A 62 -1.72 29.87 5.36
CA TRP A 62 -2.14 29.16 6.55
C TRP A 62 -2.91 27.92 6.14
N ILE A 63 -2.52 26.76 6.64
CA ILE A 63 -3.05 25.48 6.23
C ILE A 63 -3.56 24.73 7.46
N VAL A 64 -4.82 24.30 7.42
CA VAL A 64 -5.39 23.40 8.42
C VAL A 64 -5.73 22.08 7.71
N SER A 65 -5.02 21.01 8.03
CA SER A 65 -5.40 19.66 7.62
C SER A 65 -6.57 19.21 8.50
N VAL A 66 -7.75 18.99 7.89
CA VAL A 66 -9.00 18.78 8.65
C VAL A 66 -9.40 17.31 8.66
N ASP A 67 -9.39 16.66 7.51
CA ASP A 67 -9.82 15.27 7.37
C ASP A 67 -8.74 14.43 6.70
N ALA A 68 -8.39 13.30 7.31
CA ALA A 68 -7.54 12.29 6.69
C ALA A 68 -8.29 11.56 5.56
N ASP A 69 -7.55 10.95 4.63
CA ASP A 69 -8.15 10.16 3.56
C ASP A 69 -8.56 8.77 4.10
N ALA A 70 -9.87 8.54 4.23
CA ALA A 70 -10.42 7.29 4.77
C ALA A 70 -10.09 6.05 3.92
N ARG A 71 -9.65 6.24 2.66
CA ARG A 71 -9.21 5.14 1.78
C ARG A 71 -7.86 4.56 2.20
N THR A 72 -7.14 5.24 3.08
CA THR A 72 -5.82 4.87 3.57
C THR A 72 -5.84 4.07 4.86
N GLY A 73 -7.02 3.75 5.35
CA GLY A 73 -7.22 3.10 6.63
C GLY A 73 -7.23 4.06 7.82
N ALA A 74 -6.91 5.35 7.61
CA ALA A 74 -7.06 6.36 8.63
C ALA A 74 -8.56 6.57 8.91
N ARG A 75 -9.04 6.16 10.08
CA ARG A 75 -10.36 6.55 10.56
C ARG A 75 -10.30 8.02 10.92
N SER A 76 -10.92 8.84 10.12
CA SER A 76 -11.17 10.22 10.41
C SER A 76 -12.67 10.40 10.64
N ASP A 77 -13.03 10.96 11.78
CA ASP A 77 -14.35 11.56 11.95
C ASP A 77 -14.42 12.79 11.04
N SER A 78 -14.82 12.55 9.79
CA SER A 78 -14.80 13.57 8.75
C SER A 78 -15.85 14.65 9.02
N LEU A 79 -15.42 15.92 8.98
CA LEU A 79 -16.33 17.06 9.01
C LEU A 79 -17.19 17.15 7.76
N PHE A 80 -16.61 16.77 6.61
CA PHE A 80 -17.25 16.93 5.31
C PHE A 80 -17.96 15.67 4.81
N HIS A 81 -18.02 14.60 5.62
CA HIS A 81 -18.61 13.31 5.26
C HIS A 81 -18.10 12.74 3.92
N THR A 82 -16.81 12.96 3.62
CA THR A 82 -16.16 12.45 2.42
C THR A 82 -15.11 11.39 2.74
N LEU A 83 -14.91 10.47 1.81
CA LEU A 83 -13.81 9.50 1.92
C LEU A 83 -12.44 10.11 1.60
N GLN A 84 -12.43 11.23 0.90
CA GLN A 84 -11.21 11.93 0.52
C GLN A 84 -10.84 12.95 1.59
N GLY A 85 -9.59 12.93 2.04
CA GLY A 85 -9.05 13.91 2.98
C GLY A 85 -9.20 15.35 2.50
N ARG A 86 -9.39 16.28 3.44
CA ARG A 86 -9.62 17.70 3.20
C ARG A 86 -8.70 18.56 4.04
N ALA A 87 -8.29 19.68 3.46
CA ALA A 87 -7.63 20.76 4.18
C ALA A 87 -8.30 22.10 3.86
N VAL A 88 -8.18 23.04 4.78
CA VAL A 88 -8.51 24.44 4.55
C VAL A 88 -7.20 25.18 4.26
N ILE A 89 -7.15 25.90 3.16
CA ILE A 89 -6.05 26.83 2.85
C ILE A 89 -6.56 28.25 3.00
N ILE A 90 -5.78 29.11 3.64
CA ILE A 90 -6.01 30.55 3.76
C ILE A 90 -4.77 31.24 3.23
N LEU A 91 -4.94 32.00 2.18
CA LEU A 91 -3.88 32.76 1.51
C LEU A 91 -4.17 34.23 1.64
N THR A 92 -3.16 35.00 2.00
CA THR A 92 -3.28 36.47 2.08
C THR A 92 -2.41 37.12 1.02
N ARG A 93 -2.86 38.25 0.50
CA ARG A 93 -2.11 39.11 -0.41
C ARG A 93 -2.11 40.51 0.12
N LYS A 94 -0.91 41.07 0.28
CA LYS A 94 -0.73 42.48 0.60
C LYS A 94 -0.51 43.25 -0.69
N TYR A 95 -1.36 44.22 -0.96
CA TYR A 95 -1.24 45.07 -2.14
C TYR A 95 0.00 45.95 -2.05
N GLY A 96 0.78 46.04 -3.11
CA GLY A 96 2.02 46.82 -3.18
C GLY A 96 3.25 46.13 -2.56
N ASP A 97 3.10 44.89 -2.12
CA ASP A 97 4.18 44.11 -1.54
C ASP A 97 4.56 42.96 -2.50
N ASP A 98 5.81 42.93 -2.95
CA ASP A 98 6.34 41.87 -3.86
C ASP A 98 6.76 40.61 -3.09
N THR A 99 6.26 40.41 -1.88
CA THR A 99 6.60 39.24 -1.06
C THR A 99 5.97 37.98 -1.60
N SER A 100 6.80 36.95 -1.79
CA SER A 100 6.38 35.58 -2.09
C SER A 100 6.28 34.76 -0.80
N ILE A 101 5.43 33.73 -0.81
CA ILE A 101 5.33 32.78 0.31
C ILE A 101 6.59 31.92 0.32
N THR A 102 7.42 32.05 1.34
CA THR A 102 8.58 31.19 1.60
C THR A 102 8.36 30.25 2.78
N LYS A 103 7.42 30.60 3.65
CA LYS A 103 7.03 29.82 4.84
C LYS A 103 5.52 29.58 4.82
N LEU A 104 5.11 28.47 5.36
CA LEU A 104 3.71 28.14 5.59
C LEU A 104 3.44 27.95 7.09
N HIS A 105 2.26 28.31 7.52
CA HIS A 105 1.75 28.01 8.84
C HIS A 105 0.84 26.80 8.74
N TYR A 106 1.14 25.72 9.45
CA TYR A 106 0.46 24.45 9.32
C TYR A 106 -0.04 23.91 10.66
N CYS A 107 -1.28 23.43 10.67
CA CYS A 107 -1.87 22.77 11.81
C CYS A 107 -2.60 21.49 11.35
N ASP A 108 -2.42 20.37 12.06
CA ASP A 108 -3.03 19.09 11.69
C ASP A 108 -4.09 18.63 12.68
N TYR A 109 -5.34 18.57 12.19
CA TYR A 109 -6.49 18.01 12.88
C TYR A 109 -7.05 16.77 12.16
N SER A 110 -6.36 16.28 11.15
CA SER A 110 -6.87 15.22 10.27
C SER A 110 -7.22 13.93 11.02
N HIS A 111 -6.50 13.64 12.11
CA HIS A 111 -6.69 12.44 12.93
C HIS A 111 -7.52 12.69 14.21
N CYS A 112 -7.95 13.93 14.45
CA CYS A 112 -8.77 14.26 15.62
C CYS A 112 -10.22 13.79 15.45
N MET A 113 -10.89 13.55 16.58
CA MET A 113 -12.34 13.32 16.58
C MET A 113 -13.10 14.57 16.11
N ARG A 114 -14.26 14.36 15.53
CA ARG A 114 -15.10 15.43 14.99
C ARG A 114 -15.40 16.52 16.03
N ILE A 115 -15.69 16.14 17.25
CA ILE A 115 -15.98 17.10 18.34
C ILE A 115 -14.80 18.06 18.58
N ASN A 116 -13.56 17.57 18.48
CA ASN A 116 -12.37 18.41 18.67
C ASN A 116 -12.19 19.38 17.49
N LYS A 117 -12.56 18.95 16.27
CA LYS A 117 -12.54 19.80 15.08
C LYS A 117 -13.61 20.90 15.16
N GLU A 118 -14.81 20.57 15.66
CA GLU A 118 -15.91 21.52 15.87
C GLU A 118 -15.60 22.52 16.99
N GLN A 119 -14.89 22.09 18.03
CA GLN A 119 -14.44 22.98 19.11
C GLN A 119 -13.48 24.07 18.63
N LEU A 120 -12.67 23.78 17.61
CA LEU A 120 -11.76 24.75 16.98
C LEU A 120 -12.51 26.01 16.52
N LEU A 121 -13.74 25.85 16.00
CA LEU A 121 -14.56 26.97 15.51
C LEU A 121 -15.03 27.91 16.62
N ASN A 122 -15.01 27.47 17.87
CA ASN A 122 -15.47 28.23 19.04
C ASN A 122 -14.30 28.80 19.85
N GLU A 123 -13.07 28.61 19.45
CA GLU A 123 -11.89 29.13 20.13
C GLU A 123 -11.58 30.58 19.70
N SER A 124 -10.85 31.32 20.54
CA SER A 124 -10.36 32.64 20.15
C SER A 124 -9.30 32.55 19.07
N ILE A 125 -9.16 33.57 18.23
CA ILE A 125 -8.19 33.62 17.14
C ILE A 125 -6.76 33.44 17.66
N GLU A 126 -6.42 34.06 18.80
CA GLU A 126 -5.09 33.97 19.41
C GLU A 126 -4.76 32.51 19.76
N LYS A 127 -5.75 31.78 20.31
CA LYS A 127 -5.57 30.39 20.68
C LYS A 127 -5.48 29.47 19.45
N ILE A 128 -6.22 29.77 18.39
CA ILE A 128 -6.11 29.06 17.12
C ILE A 128 -4.73 29.27 16.51
N VAL A 129 -4.28 30.53 16.42
CA VAL A 129 -2.99 30.89 15.83
C VAL A 129 -1.81 30.26 16.59
N SER A 130 -1.88 30.14 17.92
CA SER A 130 -0.83 29.53 18.73
C SER A 130 -0.60 28.04 18.46
N ARG A 131 -1.48 27.38 17.71
CA ARG A 131 -1.37 25.95 17.35
C ARG A 131 -0.69 25.70 16.00
N PHE A 132 -0.41 26.76 15.26
CA PHE A 132 0.28 26.60 13.98
C PHE A 132 1.78 26.57 14.15
N ASP A 133 2.38 25.54 13.61
CA ASP A 133 3.82 25.49 13.41
C ASP A 133 4.18 26.15 12.09
N THR A 134 5.39 26.72 12.02
CA THR A 134 5.88 27.40 10.81
C THR A 134 6.96 26.54 10.15
N TYR A 135 6.80 26.30 8.84
CA TYR A 135 7.70 25.48 8.04
C TYR A 135 8.19 26.23 6.81
N ASP A 136 9.43 25.98 6.40
CA ASP A 136 9.96 26.45 5.13
C ASP A 136 9.40 25.64 3.96
N ILE A 137 9.04 26.33 2.88
CA ILE A 137 8.57 25.68 1.66
C ILE A 137 9.76 25.21 0.83
N ALA A 138 9.85 23.92 0.56
CA ALA A 138 10.88 23.35 -0.29
C ALA A 138 10.71 23.80 -1.76
N ASN A 139 11.74 24.44 -2.34
CA ASN A 139 11.70 25.03 -3.69
C ASN A 139 11.54 24.00 -4.82
N ASP A 140 11.79 22.73 -4.57
CA ASP A 140 11.68 21.66 -5.55
C ASP A 140 10.28 21.05 -5.63
N THR A 141 9.49 21.11 -4.55
CA THR A 141 8.14 20.52 -4.46
C THR A 141 7.02 21.54 -4.30
N PHE A 142 7.31 22.71 -3.72
CA PHE A 142 6.30 23.68 -3.29
C PHE A 142 5.19 23.03 -2.46
N ALA A 143 5.54 22.06 -1.60
CA ALA A 143 4.56 21.38 -0.76
C ALA A 143 3.98 22.34 0.27
N PHE A 144 2.65 22.21 0.50
CA PHE A 144 1.89 22.96 1.50
C PHE A 144 1.62 22.11 2.75
N SER A 145 2.45 21.13 2.98
CA SER A 145 2.49 20.31 4.19
C SER A 145 3.92 20.21 4.69
N PRO A 146 4.12 20.00 6.00
CA PRO A 146 5.45 19.78 6.54
C PRO A 146 6.06 18.53 5.90
N THR A 147 7.29 18.66 5.40
CA THR A 147 8.09 17.53 4.96
C THR A 147 9.19 17.31 6.00
N LYS A 148 9.32 16.08 6.50
CA LYS A 148 10.44 15.77 7.37
C LYS A 148 11.75 15.94 6.58
N PRO A 149 12.69 16.74 7.06
CA PRO A 149 13.98 16.89 6.39
C PRO A 149 14.73 15.56 6.41
N PHE A 150 15.42 15.24 5.34
CA PHE A 150 16.35 14.12 5.26
C PHE A 150 17.60 14.51 4.48
N ASN A 151 18.67 13.76 4.67
CA ASN A 151 19.93 14.04 3.95
C ASN A 151 19.79 13.63 2.47
N THR A 152 19.31 14.57 1.66
CA THR A 152 19.06 14.38 0.22
C THR A 152 20.32 13.98 -0.54
N GLU A 153 21.48 14.57 -0.22
CA GLU A 153 22.73 14.26 -0.91
C GLU A 153 23.25 12.86 -0.61
N MET A 154 23.07 12.40 0.62
CA MET A 154 23.37 11.02 0.99
C MET A 154 22.38 10.05 0.32
N TYR A 155 21.08 10.35 0.38
CA TYR A 155 20.04 9.50 -0.19
C TYR A 155 20.18 9.31 -1.70
N LYS A 156 20.56 10.34 -2.44
CA LYS A 156 20.82 10.28 -3.89
C LYS A 156 21.95 9.33 -4.27
N LYS A 157 22.90 9.08 -3.38
CA LYS A 157 24.02 8.14 -3.61
C LYS A 157 23.60 6.68 -3.45
N PHE A 158 22.45 6.42 -2.83
CA PHE A 158 21.93 5.05 -2.66
C PHE A 158 21.40 4.50 -3.97
N TRP A 159 21.36 3.20 -4.07
CA TRP A 159 20.89 2.51 -5.26
C TRP A 159 19.35 2.48 -5.29
N PRO A 160 18.70 2.94 -6.37
CA PRO A 160 17.25 2.88 -6.48
C PRO A 160 16.79 1.42 -6.60
N VAL A 161 15.78 1.05 -5.82
CA VAL A 161 15.20 -0.30 -5.86
C VAL A 161 14.59 -0.58 -7.24
N SER A 162 13.86 0.39 -7.80
CA SER A 162 13.30 0.29 -9.16
C SER A 162 13.61 1.52 -9.99
N GLY A 163 13.71 1.34 -11.31
CA GLY A 163 13.98 2.41 -12.27
C GLY A 163 12.80 2.75 -13.17
N GLU A 164 12.71 4.00 -13.65
CA GLU A 164 11.98 4.31 -14.89
C GLU A 164 12.84 3.93 -16.09
N LYS A 165 12.20 3.73 -17.25
CA LYS A 165 12.72 3.13 -18.50
C LYS A 165 14.17 3.44 -18.94
N LYS A 166 14.95 4.26 -18.24
CA LYS A 166 16.33 4.63 -18.60
C LYS A 166 17.29 4.84 -17.41
N GLN A 167 16.85 4.61 -16.17
CA GLN A 167 17.72 4.78 -15.01
C GLN A 167 18.15 3.42 -14.49
N ALA A 168 19.45 3.29 -14.22
CA ALA A 168 19.99 2.10 -13.55
C ALA A 168 19.31 1.91 -12.18
N ALA A 169 18.74 0.74 -11.95
CA ALA A 169 18.09 0.35 -10.72
C ALA A 169 18.45 -1.09 -10.39
N ILE A 170 18.22 -1.48 -9.14
CA ILE A 170 18.51 -2.84 -8.70
C ILE A 170 17.64 -3.83 -9.47
N PHE A 171 16.33 -3.68 -9.44
CA PHE A 171 15.40 -4.57 -10.13
C PHE A 171 15.05 -4.06 -11.53
N ILE A 172 15.14 -4.96 -12.51
CA ILE A 172 14.79 -4.68 -13.91
C ILE A 172 13.27 -4.56 -14.07
N ASN A 173 12.53 -5.46 -13.44
CA ASN A 173 11.07 -5.54 -13.54
C ASN A 173 10.41 -5.55 -12.16
N HIS A 174 9.24 -4.98 -12.09
CA HIS A 174 8.32 -5.08 -10.95
C HIS A 174 6.89 -4.92 -11.45
N CYS A 175 5.93 -5.47 -10.74
CA CYS A 175 4.51 -5.25 -11.00
C CYS A 175 3.70 -5.36 -9.71
N SER A 176 2.43 -5.00 -9.76
CA SER A 176 1.54 -5.24 -8.62
C SER A 176 1.28 -6.74 -8.43
N GLY A 177 0.86 -7.14 -7.24
CA GLY A 177 0.45 -8.51 -6.96
C GLY A 177 -0.83 -8.93 -7.68
N ILE A 178 -1.26 -10.16 -7.41
CA ILE A 178 -2.46 -10.76 -7.98
C ILE A 178 -3.68 -10.12 -7.32
N LYS A 179 -4.63 -9.68 -8.12
CA LYS A 179 -5.92 -9.18 -7.65
C LYS A 179 -7.05 -10.07 -8.15
N LEU A 180 -7.85 -10.54 -7.21
CA LEU A 180 -9.04 -11.36 -7.49
C LEU A 180 -10.30 -10.63 -7.02
N ALA A 181 -11.37 -10.74 -7.77
CA ALA A 181 -12.65 -10.12 -7.43
C ALA A 181 -13.82 -11.07 -7.77
N PRO A 182 -14.58 -11.51 -6.76
CA PRO A 182 -14.39 -11.27 -5.32
C PRO A 182 -13.26 -12.13 -4.72
N THR A 183 -12.38 -11.51 -3.93
CA THR A 183 -11.21 -12.21 -3.36
C THR A 183 -11.62 -13.44 -2.54
N ALA A 184 -12.63 -13.30 -1.69
CA ALA A 184 -13.09 -14.37 -0.82
C ALA A 184 -13.59 -15.63 -1.57
N MET A 185 -14.03 -15.49 -2.80
CA MET A 185 -14.44 -16.63 -3.64
C MET A 185 -13.26 -17.54 -4.00
N PHE A 186 -12.10 -16.95 -4.23
CA PHE A 186 -10.89 -17.60 -4.73
C PHE A 186 -9.83 -17.85 -3.66
N THR A 187 -10.07 -17.44 -2.41
CA THR A 187 -9.09 -17.57 -1.32
C THR A 187 -9.72 -18.23 -0.10
N HIS A 188 -8.93 -19.05 0.61
CA HIS A 188 -9.33 -19.62 1.90
C HIS A 188 -8.11 -20.11 2.68
N VAL A 189 -8.12 -19.98 4.01
CA VAL A 189 -7.05 -20.44 4.89
C VAL A 189 -6.83 -21.95 4.77
N LYS A 190 -7.91 -22.73 4.69
CA LYS A 190 -7.86 -24.18 4.59
C LYS A 190 -7.99 -24.63 3.12
N ALA A 191 -6.98 -25.26 2.56
CA ALA A 191 -6.98 -25.77 1.18
C ALA A 191 -8.13 -26.76 0.89
N PRO A 192 -8.52 -27.68 1.78
CA PRO A 192 -9.68 -28.56 1.55
C PRO A 192 -11.00 -27.81 1.36
N MET A 193 -11.21 -26.69 2.09
CA MET A 193 -12.41 -25.86 1.92
C MET A 193 -12.41 -25.15 0.57
N LEU A 194 -11.24 -24.67 0.15
CA LEU A 194 -11.10 -24.06 -1.18
C LEU A 194 -11.29 -25.10 -2.31
N LYS A 195 -10.82 -26.34 -2.10
CA LYS A 195 -11.09 -27.46 -3.04
C LYS A 195 -12.58 -27.74 -3.17
N ARG A 196 -13.32 -27.81 -2.06
CA ARG A 196 -14.77 -27.96 -2.07
C ARG A 196 -15.44 -26.82 -2.83
N ARG A 197 -15.08 -25.57 -2.49
CA ARG A 197 -15.62 -24.38 -3.17
C ARG A 197 -15.33 -24.38 -4.67
N SER A 198 -14.16 -24.80 -5.10
CA SER A 198 -13.83 -24.89 -6.54
C SER A 198 -14.73 -25.88 -7.29
N ARG A 199 -15.11 -26.98 -6.65
CA ARG A 199 -16.11 -27.92 -7.19
C ARG A 199 -17.49 -27.28 -7.27
N ASP A 200 -17.92 -26.61 -6.20
CA ASP A 200 -19.23 -25.93 -6.15
C ASP A 200 -19.32 -24.87 -7.26
N ILE A 201 -18.23 -24.12 -7.50
CA ILE A 201 -18.13 -23.17 -8.62
C ILE A 201 -18.24 -23.90 -9.98
N ALA A 202 -17.53 -24.99 -10.14
CA ALA A 202 -17.52 -25.74 -11.41
C ALA A 202 -18.91 -26.37 -11.72
N ILE A 203 -19.66 -26.82 -10.70
CA ILE A 203 -20.97 -27.44 -10.84
C ILE A 203 -22.06 -26.41 -10.97
N ASN A 204 -22.13 -25.47 -10.02
CA ASN A 204 -23.26 -24.56 -9.82
C ASN A 204 -23.13 -23.23 -10.53
N GLY A 205 -21.95 -22.93 -11.09
CA GLY A 205 -21.71 -21.78 -11.97
C GLY A 205 -22.21 -20.45 -11.43
N ALA A 206 -23.16 -19.84 -12.14
CA ALA A 206 -23.72 -18.53 -11.79
C ALA A 206 -24.40 -18.51 -10.42
N THR A 207 -25.00 -19.62 -9.99
CA THR A 207 -25.64 -19.72 -8.68
C THR A 207 -24.65 -19.58 -7.56
N GLU A 208 -23.52 -20.30 -7.64
CA GLU A 208 -22.43 -20.17 -6.66
C GLU A 208 -21.79 -18.78 -6.71
N ALA A 209 -21.54 -18.26 -7.92
CA ALA A 209 -21.02 -16.92 -8.10
C ALA A 209 -21.91 -15.85 -7.45
N SER A 210 -23.24 -15.97 -7.59
CA SER A 210 -24.19 -15.02 -7.01
C SER A 210 -24.10 -14.94 -5.49
N VAL A 211 -23.91 -16.08 -4.81
CA VAL A 211 -23.73 -16.16 -3.35
C VAL A 211 -22.49 -15.38 -2.92
N TRP A 212 -21.36 -15.56 -3.63
CA TRP A 212 -20.11 -14.86 -3.29
C TRP A 212 -20.15 -13.38 -3.61
N PHE A 213 -20.80 -12.98 -4.70
CA PHE A 213 -20.99 -11.57 -5.03
C PHE A 213 -21.93 -10.88 -4.05
N ALA A 214 -22.97 -11.56 -3.55
CA ALA A 214 -23.91 -11.02 -2.56
C ALA A 214 -23.27 -10.76 -1.18
N LYS A 215 -22.18 -11.47 -0.86
CA LYS A 215 -21.40 -11.24 0.38
C LYS A 215 -20.58 -9.94 0.35
N GLN A 216 -20.54 -9.21 -0.78
CA GLN A 216 -19.94 -7.88 -0.84
C GLN A 216 -20.98 -6.84 -0.40
N ASP A 217 -20.52 -5.74 0.23
CA ASP A 217 -21.37 -4.65 0.78
C ASP A 217 -22.29 -3.96 -0.25
N LYS A 218 -22.24 -4.37 -1.51
CA LYS A 218 -23.08 -3.87 -2.60
C LYS A 218 -23.69 -5.06 -3.34
N PRO A 219 -25.01 -5.01 -3.66
CA PRO A 219 -25.61 -6.04 -4.48
C PRO A 219 -24.81 -6.20 -5.79
N PRO A 220 -24.52 -7.43 -6.20
CA PRO A 220 -23.74 -7.68 -7.39
C PRO A 220 -24.49 -7.17 -8.62
N LYS A 221 -23.77 -6.53 -9.51
CA LYS A 221 -24.32 -6.23 -10.84
C LYS A 221 -24.54 -7.55 -11.55
N ILE A 222 -25.75 -7.79 -12.03
CA ILE A 222 -26.14 -8.99 -12.77
C ILE A 222 -25.17 -9.27 -13.92
N GLU A 223 -24.69 -8.23 -14.59
CA GLU A 223 -23.69 -8.30 -15.65
C GLU A 223 -22.40 -9.02 -15.25
N LYS A 224 -21.97 -8.90 -13.99
CA LYS A 224 -20.78 -9.60 -13.50
C LYS A 224 -20.99 -11.08 -13.28
N ILE A 225 -22.19 -11.48 -12.86
CA ILE A 225 -22.58 -12.87 -12.68
C ILE A 225 -22.66 -13.53 -14.06
N ILE A 226 -23.29 -12.88 -15.03
CA ILE A 226 -23.36 -13.35 -16.43
C ILE A 226 -21.97 -13.47 -17.04
N ALA A 227 -21.11 -12.45 -16.85
CA ALA A 227 -19.74 -12.49 -17.34
C ALA A 227 -18.93 -13.64 -16.73
N PHE A 228 -19.14 -13.94 -15.46
CA PHE A 228 -18.49 -15.06 -14.78
C PHE A 228 -18.99 -16.41 -15.36
N GLU A 229 -20.29 -16.57 -15.54
CA GLU A 229 -20.89 -17.79 -16.11
C GLU A 229 -20.41 -18.02 -17.55
N ASN A 230 -20.38 -16.98 -18.37
CA ASN A 230 -19.86 -17.08 -19.72
C ASN A 230 -18.39 -17.52 -19.74
N ALA A 231 -17.55 -16.93 -18.87
CA ALA A 231 -16.15 -17.32 -18.75
C ALA A 231 -16.00 -18.78 -18.29
N LEU A 232 -16.87 -19.24 -17.38
CA LEU A 232 -16.87 -20.61 -16.88
C LEU A 232 -17.32 -21.62 -17.94
N ASN A 233 -18.33 -21.27 -18.74
CA ASN A 233 -18.83 -22.11 -19.83
C ASN A 233 -17.82 -22.32 -20.94
N GLU A 234 -16.91 -21.36 -21.11
CA GLU A 234 -15.81 -21.47 -22.07
C GLU A 234 -14.62 -22.30 -21.55
N CYS A 235 -14.62 -22.71 -20.27
CA CYS A 235 -13.53 -23.52 -19.71
C CYS A 235 -13.66 -24.99 -20.11
N GLU A 236 -12.65 -25.52 -20.79
CA GLU A 236 -12.60 -26.91 -21.21
C GLU A 236 -12.56 -27.89 -20.04
N ASN A 237 -11.96 -27.49 -18.93
CA ASN A 237 -11.78 -28.33 -17.73
C ASN A 237 -12.94 -28.25 -16.73
N ARG A 238 -14.08 -27.65 -17.07
CA ARG A 238 -15.23 -27.55 -16.18
C ARG A 238 -15.76 -28.92 -15.72
N SER A 239 -15.69 -29.94 -16.58
CA SER A 239 -16.17 -31.30 -16.31
C SER A 239 -15.17 -32.20 -15.59
N VAL A 240 -13.87 -31.85 -15.58
CA VAL A 240 -12.79 -32.66 -14.96
C VAL A 240 -12.54 -32.14 -13.53
N MET A 241 -13.35 -32.66 -12.59
CA MET A 241 -13.64 -31.95 -11.36
C MET A 241 -12.67 -32.12 -10.20
N ASP A 242 -11.78 -33.08 -10.17
CA ASP A 242 -11.10 -33.41 -8.93
C ASP A 242 -9.61 -33.11 -8.87
N GLN A 243 -8.83 -33.65 -9.79
CA GLN A 243 -7.37 -33.55 -9.68
C GLN A 243 -6.85 -32.22 -10.22
N THR A 244 -7.32 -31.82 -11.38
CA THR A 244 -6.81 -30.62 -12.08
C THR A 244 -7.12 -29.33 -11.34
N LEU A 245 -8.29 -29.22 -10.67
CA LEU A 245 -8.62 -28.03 -9.87
C LEU A 245 -7.86 -28.00 -8.55
N ALA A 246 -7.57 -29.18 -7.95
CA ALA A 246 -6.74 -29.24 -6.75
C ALA A 246 -5.31 -28.73 -7.03
N ASP A 247 -4.76 -29.03 -8.20
CA ASP A 247 -3.44 -28.58 -8.61
C ASP A 247 -3.34 -27.08 -8.83
N ASN A 248 -4.46 -26.39 -9.01
CA ASN A 248 -4.55 -24.95 -9.12
C ASN A 248 -4.64 -24.24 -7.76
N ILE A 249 -4.74 -24.96 -6.65
CA ILE A 249 -4.70 -24.38 -5.31
C ILE A 249 -3.25 -24.22 -4.89
N LYS A 250 -2.83 -22.97 -4.67
CA LYS A 250 -1.46 -22.61 -4.35
C LYS A 250 -1.40 -21.84 -3.03
N PRO A 251 -0.28 -21.93 -2.28
CA PRO A 251 -0.03 -21.05 -1.17
C PRO A 251 -0.01 -19.59 -1.64
N TYR A 252 -0.51 -18.70 -0.80
CA TYR A 252 -0.78 -17.31 -1.14
C TYR A 252 -0.36 -16.36 -0.02
N SER A 253 0.60 -15.48 -0.29
CA SER A 253 0.95 -14.38 0.59
C SER A 253 -0.16 -13.33 0.49
N PHE A 254 -1.13 -13.41 1.41
CA PHE A 254 -2.38 -12.64 1.31
C PHE A 254 -2.27 -11.26 1.95
N ARG A 255 -1.66 -11.19 3.12
CA ARG A 255 -1.35 -9.96 3.88
C ARG A 255 -0.03 -10.17 4.62
N PRO A 256 0.61 -9.12 5.15
CA PRO A 256 1.75 -9.28 6.03
C PRO A 256 1.44 -10.27 7.15
N PHE A 257 2.36 -11.19 7.40
CA PHE A 257 2.23 -12.25 8.42
C PHE A 257 1.01 -13.18 8.25
N PHE A 258 0.37 -13.16 7.08
CA PHE A 258 -0.80 -13.99 6.84
C PHE A 258 -0.73 -14.72 5.49
N THR A 259 -0.55 -16.05 5.59
CA THR A 259 -0.58 -16.96 4.44
C THR A 259 -1.95 -17.62 4.32
N SER A 260 -2.51 -17.62 3.13
CA SER A 260 -3.75 -18.27 2.76
C SER A 260 -3.49 -19.28 1.65
N ASN A 261 -4.54 -19.83 1.06
CA ASN A 261 -4.49 -20.55 -0.20
C ASN A 261 -5.30 -19.78 -1.24
N VAL A 262 -4.90 -19.88 -2.50
CA VAL A 262 -5.56 -19.24 -3.63
C VAL A 262 -5.88 -20.27 -4.71
N LEU A 263 -7.07 -20.18 -5.28
CA LEU A 263 -7.44 -20.92 -6.49
C LEU A 263 -7.00 -20.12 -7.71
N LEU A 264 -5.91 -20.54 -8.33
CA LEU A 264 -5.39 -19.99 -9.58
C LEU A 264 -5.86 -20.81 -10.79
N TRP A 265 -7.17 -20.97 -10.94
CA TRP A 265 -7.73 -21.55 -12.15
C TRP A 265 -7.54 -20.58 -13.32
N LYS A 266 -6.34 -20.65 -13.91
CA LYS A 266 -5.84 -19.68 -14.88
C LYS A 266 -6.78 -19.50 -16.07
N GLU A 267 -7.34 -20.61 -16.61
CA GLU A 267 -8.24 -20.54 -17.75
C GLU A 267 -9.48 -19.70 -17.45
N LEU A 268 -10.19 -20.00 -16.35
CA LEU A 268 -11.34 -19.22 -15.89
C LEU A 268 -10.97 -17.76 -15.61
N LEU A 269 -9.92 -17.55 -14.86
CA LEU A 269 -9.55 -16.20 -14.40
C LEU A 269 -9.09 -15.29 -15.54
N VAL A 270 -8.43 -15.82 -16.58
CA VAL A 270 -8.07 -15.06 -17.76
C VAL A 270 -9.32 -14.65 -18.53
N LYS A 271 -10.20 -15.59 -18.83
CA LYS A 271 -11.46 -15.33 -19.55
C LYS A 271 -12.33 -14.34 -18.79
N TYR A 272 -12.50 -14.56 -17.49
CA TYR A 272 -13.27 -13.67 -16.61
C TYR A 272 -12.69 -12.25 -16.54
N SER A 273 -11.36 -12.09 -16.50
CA SER A 273 -10.73 -10.76 -16.49
C SER A 273 -10.96 -9.99 -17.79
N HIS A 274 -10.99 -10.66 -18.92
CA HIS A 274 -11.24 -10.05 -20.24
C HIS A 274 -12.69 -9.59 -20.42
N ILE A 275 -13.66 -10.28 -19.82
CA ILE A 275 -15.09 -9.97 -19.95
C ILE A 275 -15.53 -8.87 -18.95
N GLY A 276 -14.61 -8.20 -18.29
CA GLY A 276 -14.92 -7.12 -17.35
C GLY A 276 -15.18 -7.59 -15.92
N GLY A 277 -14.55 -8.68 -15.54
CA GLY A 277 -14.66 -9.34 -14.23
C GLY A 277 -14.19 -8.52 -13.03
N GLY A 278 -14.83 -7.38 -12.82
CA GLY A 278 -14.85 -6.72 -11.53
C GLY A 278 -13.52 -6.26 -10.94
N GLY A 279 -12.45 -6.19 -11.73
CA GLY A 279 -11.14 -5.77 -11.27
C GLY A 279 -10.13 -6.90 -11.02
N THR A 280 -10.43 -8.13 -11.44
CA THR A 280 -9.46 -9.24 -11.44
C THR A 280 -8.25 -8.90 -12.34
N ARG A 281 -7.04 -9.10 -11.80
CA ARG A 281 -5.76 -8.87 -12.49
C ARG A 281 -4.79 -9.99 -12.10
N LEU A 282 -4.56 -10.92 -13.00
CA LEU A 282 -3.80 -12.14 -12.70
C LEU A 282 -2.32 -11.95 -12.55
N ARG A 283 -1.71 -11.05 -13.28
CA ARG A 283 -0.24 -10.91 -13.33
C ARG A 283 0.46 -12.22 -13.72
N PRO A 284 0.33 -12.66 -14.99
CA PRO A 284 0.88 -13.96 -15.44
C PRO A 284 2.37 -14.10 -15.16
N GLU A 285 3.13 -13.01 -15.24
CA GLU A 285 4.56 -12.96 -14.95
C GLU A 285 4.87 -13.31 -13.48
N ILE A 286 4.07 -12.84 -12.52
CA ILE A 286 4.21 -13.16 -11.10
C ILE A 286 3.78 -14.60 -10.81
N ILE A 287 2.66 -15.05 -11.39
CA ILE A 287 2.20 -16.44 -11.25
C ILE A 287 3.29 -17.39 -11.77
N SER A 288 3.85 -17.11 -12.93
CA SER A 288 4.91 -17.92 -13.50
C SER A 288 6.20 -17.90 -12.67
N ALA A 289 6.60 -16.73 -12.16
CA ALA A 289 7.78 -16.62 -11.30
C ALA A 289 7.60 -17.46 -10.02
N TYR A 290 6.51 -17.32 -9.29
CA TYR A 290 6.25 -18.09 -8.05
C TYR A 290 5.83 -19.55 -8.28
N SER A 291 5.65 -19.98 -9.51
CA SER A 291 5.56 -21.40 -9.84
C SER A 291 6.93 -22.10 -9.78
N HIS A 292 8.02 -21.33 -9.74
CA HIS A 292 9.37 -21.82 -9.56
C HIS A 292 9.78 -21.75 -8.08
N LYS A 293 10.24 -22.88 -7.52
CA LYS A 293 10.52 -23.04 -6.07
C LYS A 293 11.56 -22.08 -5.49
N ASP A 294 12.49 -21.59 -6.32
CA ASP A 294 13.61 -20.75 -5.90
C ASP A 294 13.26 -19.23 -6.04
N THR A 295 12.04 -18.92 -6.39
CA THR A 295 11.58 -17.52 -6.45
C THR A 295 11.26 -17.01 -5.07
N ILE A 296 11.92 -15.92 -4.71
CA ILE A 296 11.66 -15.15 -3.50
C ILE A 296 11.52 -13.67 -3.87
N GLY A 297 10.84 -12.92 -3.01
CA GLY A 297 10.68 -11.49 -3.22
C GLY A 297 9.98 -10.80 -2.08
N PHE A 298 9.76 -9.52 -2.25
CA PHE A 298 9.02 -8.70 -1.29
C PHE A 298 8.04 -7.78 -2.00
N ALA A 299 6.98 -7.45 -1.28
CA ALA A 299 6.06 -6.38 -1.63
C ALA A 299 6.55 -5.09 -0.98
N MET A 300 6.51 -3.99 -1.69
CA MET A 300 6.82 -2.66 -1.16
C MET A 300 5.70 -1.70 -1.54
N ALA A 301 5.31 -0.84 -0.62
CA ALA A 301 4.39 0.23 -0.88
C ALA A 301 4.98 1.19 -1.93
N HIS A 302 4.24 1.46 -3.00
CA HIS A 302 4.68 2.33 -4.08
C HIS A 302 4.10 3.72 -3.91
N ALA A 303 4.93 4.69 -3.57
CA ALA A 303 4.54 6.07 -3.32
C ALA A 303 3.28 6.11 -2.41
N PRO A 304 3.47 5.88 -1.14
CA PRO A 304 2.36 5.88 -0.19
C PRO A 304 1.68 7.23 -0.24
N LYS A 305 0.54 7.27 -0.87
CA LYS A 305 -0.29 8.48 -0.87
C LYS A 305 -0.77 8.79 0.54
N ASP A 306 -0.69 7.84 1.42
CA ASP A 306 -1.57 7.81 2.57
C ASP A 306 -1.07 6.81 3.63
N LEU A 307 0.24 6.56 3.73
CA LEU A 307 0.75 5.76 4.83
C LEU A 307 0.83 6.62 6.08
N ASN A 308 -0.01 6.29 7.06
CA ASN A 308 0.37 6.55 8.43
C ASN A 308 1.52 5.58 8.76
N PRO A 309 2.76 6.03 8.98
CA PRO A 309 3.90 5.15 9.26
C PRO A 309 3.66 4.23 10.46
N ALA A 310 2.81 4.66 11.40
CA ALA A 310 2.44 3.90 12.58
C ALA A 310 1.44 2.75 12.32
N LEU A 311 0.74 2.76 11.19
CA LEU A 311 -0.37 1.83 10.90
C LEU A 311 -0.17 0.98 9.64
N SER A 312 0.86 1.26 8.84
CA SER A 312 1.04 0.64 7.53
C SER A 312 2.41 0.03 7.40
N GLN A 313 2.45 -1.20 6.97
CA GLN A 313 3.71 -1.86 6.66
C GLN A 313 4.25 -1.36 5.32
N PHE A 314 5.46 -0.79 5.34
CA PHE A 314 6.12 -0.29 4.15
C PHE A 314 6.57 -1.41 3.22
N VAL A 315 7.04 -2.52 3.78
CA VAL A 315 7.54 -3.68 3.06
C VAL A 315 7.08 -4.96 3.74
N SER A 316 6.80 -6.02 2.97
CA SER A 316 6.48 -7.35 3.49
C SER A 316 7.08 -8.42 2.59
N PHE A 317 7.59 -9.50 3.15
CA PHE A 317 8.17 -10.58 2.37
C PHE A 317 7.10 -11.45 1.71
N CYS A 318 7.39 -11.93 0.52
CA CYS A 318 6.49 -12.78 -0.26
C CYS A 318 7.16 -14.13 -0.51
N TRP A 319 6.81 -15.12 0.29
CA TRP A 319 7.28 -16.49 0.10
C TRP A 319 6.47 -17.25 -0.95
N TYR A 320 5.25 -16.79 -1.20
CA TYR A 320 4.28 -17.42 -2.08
C TYR A 320 3.67 -16.39 -3.04
N HIS A 321 2.79 -16.84 -3.92
CA HIS A 321 2.05 -15.95 -4.82
C HIS A 321 1.49 -14.75 -4.06
N PRO A 322 1.87 -13.51 -4.38
CA PRO A 322 1.50 -12.35 -3.57
C PRO A 322 0.19 -11.70 -4.00
N ASP A 323 -0.60 -11.28 -3.00
CA ASP A 323 -1.78 -10.44 -3.21
C ASP A 323 -1.39 -9.01 -3.64
N ASN A 324 -2.29 -8.35 -4.35
CA ASN A 324 -2.11 -6.96 -4.77
C ASN A 324 -2.06 -5.96 -3.60
N ASP A 325 -2.70 -6.30 -2.50
CA ASP A 325 -2.86 -5.44 -1.34
C ASP A 325 -1.97 -5.88 -0.15
N MET A 326 -0.74 -6.37 -0.45
CA MET A 326 0.20 -6.86 0.58
C MET A 326 0.56 -5.80 1.62
N CYS A 327 1.04 -4.62 1.21
CA CYS A 327 1.44 -3.56 2.14
C CYS A 327 0.36 -2.51 2.30
N THR A 328 -0.23 -2.08 1.18
CA THR A 328 -1.27 -1.06 1.16
C THR A 328 -2.31 -1.38 0.11
N ARG A 329 -3.55 -0.97 0.35
CA ARG A 329 -4.67 -1.25 -0.53
C ARG A 329 -4.44 -0.72 -1.94
N GLY A 330 -4.11 -1.64 -2.86
CA GLY A 330 -3.97 -1.36 -4.30
C GLY A 330 -2.67 -0.67 -4.73
N ASN A 331 -1.68 -0.51 -3.83
CA ASN A 331 -0.45 0.21 -4.11
C ASN A 331 0.84 -0.58 -3.84
N SER A 332 0.77 -1.90 -3.62
CA SER A 332 1.97 -2.71 -3.43
C SER A 332 2.57 -3.13 -4.77
N HIS A 333 3.89 -2.98 -4.90
CA HIS A 333 4.66 -3.51 -6.01
C HIS A 333 5.53 -4.67 -5.53
N ILE A 334 5.58 -5.72 -6.33
CA ILE A 334 6.28 -6.96 -6.02
C ILE A 334 7.62 -6.96 -6.74
N TYR A 335 8.68 -7.22 -5.99
CA TYR A 335 10.05 -7.33 -6.44
C TYR A 335 10.55 -8.74 -6.17
N VAL A 336 10.88 -9.46 -7.23
CA VAL A 336 11.34 -10.87 -7.15
C VAL A 336 12.76 -10.99 -7.66
N ASN A 337 13.50 -11.98 -7.15
CA ASN A 337 14.87 -12.26 -7.58
C ASN A 337 14.98 -12.69 -9.05
N GLN A 338 13.94 -13.30 -9.62
CA GLN A 338 13.95 -13.82 -10.98
C GLN A 338 12.57 -13.74 -11.65
N TYR A 339 12.56 -13.59 -12.96
CA TYR A 339 11.37 -13.61 -13.82
C TYR A 339 11.53 -14.59 -14.98
N PRO A 340 10.44 -15.18 -15.48
CA PRO A 340 10.49 -15.94 -16.70
C PRO A 340 10.73 -15.04 -17.91
N ASP A 341 11.70 -15.40 -18.74
CA ASP A 341 11.85 -14.78 -20.05
C ASP A 341 10.63 -15.07 -20.92
N LYS A 342 10.04 -14.04 -21.50
CA LYS A 342 8.80 -14.15 -22.28
C LYS A 342 8.94 -15.03 -23.54
N ARG A 343 10.17 -15.18 -24.06
CA ARG A 343 10.42 -15.92 -25.32
C ARG A 343 10.78 -17.37 -25.05
N SER A 344 11.70 -17.59 -24.13
CA SER A 344 12.25 -18.93 -23.84
C SER A 344 11.57 -19.65 -22.68
N GLY A 345 10.83 -18.93 -21.84
CA GLY A 345 10.26 -19.44 -20.59
C GLY A 345 11.31 -19.73 -19.51
N LYS A 346 12.60 -19.52 -19.78
CA LYS A 346 13.67 -19.71 -18.80
C LYS A 346 13.63 -18.64 -17.72
N MET A 347 13.90 -19.03 -16.47
CA MET A 347 14.04 -18.08 -15.38
C MET A 347 15.35 -17.31 -15.54
N LEU A 348 15.23 -15.98 -15.58
CA LEU A 348 16.36 -15.05 -15.63
C LEU A 348 16.38 -14.22 -14.37
N SER A 349 17.58 -13.82 -13.94
CA SER A 349 17.72 -12.89 -12.83
C SER A 349 16.99 -11.58 -13.14
N ASN A 350 16.28 -11.07 -12.14
CA ASN A 350 15.59 -9.78 -12.21
C ASN A 350 16.46 -8.63 -11.69
N ILE A 351 17.70 -8.91 -11.35
CA ILE A 351 18.68 -7.89 -10.92
C ILE A 351 19.42 -7.38 -12.14
N SER A 352 19.69 -6.07 -12.19
CA SER A 352 20.47 -5.49 -13.29
C SER A 352 21.85 -6.09 -13.35
N VAL A 353 22.33 -6.35 -14.56
CA VAL A 353 23.59 -7.11 -14.81
C VAL A 353 24.77 -6.46 -14.09
N ASP A 354 24.93 -5.15 -14.20
CA ASP A 354 26.05 -4.42 -13.59
C ASP A 354 26.06 -4.55 -12.06
N ILE A 355 24.89 -4.48 -11.45
CA ILE A 355 24.73 -4.60 -9.99
C ILE A 355 25.00 -6.03 -9.57
N LEU A 356 24.41 -6.99 -10.27
CA LEU A 356 24.58 -8.41 -9.96
C LEU A 356 26.04 -8.83 -10.05
N GLN A 357 26.75 -8.42 -11.10
CA GLN A 357 28.20 -8.70 -11.24
C GLN A 357 29.03 -8.12 -10.08
N ARG A 358 28.75 -6.89 -9.65
CA ARG A 358 29.41 -6.28 -8.48
C ARG A 358 29.17 -7.10 -7.21
N ILE A 359 27.92 -7.52 -6.97
CA ILE A 359 27.57 -8.35 -5.81
C ILE A 359 28.24 -9.73 -5.89
N MET A 360 28.20 -10.38 -7.05
CA MET A 360 28.89 -11.67 -7.27
C MET A 360 30.39 -11.59 -6.98
N MET A 361 31.07 -10.55 -7.50
CA MET A 361 32.50 -10.34 -7.26
C MET A 361 32.79 -10.08 -5.78
N MET A 362 31.99 -9.26 -5.12
CA MET A 362 32.14 -8.95 -3.70
C MET A 362 31.94 -10.20 -2.83
N LEU A 363 30.92 -11.00 -3.12
CA LEU A 363 30.56 -12.17 -2.31
C LEU A 363 31.39 -13.41 -2.65
N GLY A 364 31.89 -13.54 -3.87
CA GLY A 364 32.51 -14.76 -4.39
C GLY A 364 31.50 -15.89 -4.54
N LYS A 365 30.24 -15.57 -4.89
CA LYS A 365 29.12 -16.50 -5.05
C LYS A 365 28.61 -16.50 -6.49
N ASN A 366 27.85 -17.54 -6.85
CA ASN A 366 27.16 -17.61 -8.14
C ASN A 366 26.00 -16.59 -8.22
N GLU A 367 25.44 -16.46 -9.42
CA GLU A 367 24.36 -15.52 -9.73
C GLU A 367 23.13 -15.71 -8.84
N HIS A 368 22.66 -16.94 -8.73
CA HIS A 368 21.46 -17.26 -7.97
C HIS A 368 21.60 -16.95 -6.47
N GLU A 369 22.70 -17.37 -5.85
CA GLU A 369 22.99 -17.10 -4.43
C GLU A 369 23.16 -15.60 -4.19
N SER A 370 23.87 -14.91 -5.08
CA SER A 370 24.09 -13.46 -4.96
C SER A 370 22.80 -12.66 -5.09
N ALA A 371 21.92 -13.04 -6.02
CA ALA A 371 20.61 -12.43 -6.18
C ALA A 371 19.71 -12.67 -4.94
N ARG A 372 19.74 -13.87 -4.38
CA ARG A 372 19.02 -14.23 -3.16
C ARG A 372 19.51 -13.41 -1.96
N ASP A 373 20.81 -13.36 -1.73
CA ASP A 373 21.39 -12.58 -0.63
C ASP A 373 21.08 -11.09 -0.77
N LEU A 374 21.10 -10.56 -2.00
CA LEU A 374 20.75 -9.15 -2.25
C LEU A 374 19.27 -8.85 -1.93
N VAL A 375 18.34 -9.75 -2.27
CA VAL A 375 16.93 -9.60 -1.91
C VAL A 375 16.76 -9.52 -0.40
N PHE A 376 17.37 -10.41 0.36
CA PHE A 376 17.31 -10.37 1.83
C PHE A 376 18.00 -9.14 2.40
N TYR A 377 19.13 -8.72 1.84
CA TYR A 377 19.81 -7.49 2.23
C TYR A 377 18.90 -6.27 2.10
N ILE A 378 18.28 -6.11 0.92
CA ILE A 378 17.37 -4.99 0.65
C ILE A 378 16.17 -5.04 1.61
N TYR A 379 15.62 -6.22 1.82
CA TYR A 379 14.49 -6.42 2.71
C TYR A 379 14.83 -6.01 4.15
N ALA A 380 16.01 -6.39 4.68
CA ALA A 380 16.48 -5.98 6.00
C ALA A 380 16.59 -4.46 6.13
N VAL A 381 17.16 -3.79 5.12
CA VAL A 381 17.31 -2.33 5.12
C VAL A 381 15.93 -1.64 5.14
N LEU A 382 14.99 -2.11 4.31
CA LEU A 382 13.65 -1.53 4.23
C LEU A 382 12.78 -1.82 5.46
N CYS A 383 13.11 -2.84 6.25
CA CYS A 383 12.49 -3.12 7.55
C CYS A 383 13.14 -2.35 8.72
N SER A 384 14.29 -1.73 8.49
CA SER A 384 15.04 -1.05 9.56
C SER A 384 14.33 0.22 9.99
N GLN A 385 13.97 0.31 11.29
CA GLN A 385 13.35 1.52 11.85
C GLN A 385 14.27 2.73 11.70
N VAL A 386 15.57 2.56 11.90
CA VAL A 386 16.58 3.63 11.71
C VAL A 386 16.56 4.17 10.29
N TYR A 387 16.47 3.29 9.29
CA TYR A 387 16.37 3.69 7.89
C TYR A 387 15.05 4.40 7.59
N LEU A 388 13.94 3.89 8.12
CA LEU A 388 12.62 4.47 7.93
C LEU A 388 12.51 5.86 8.56
N ASP A 389 13.04 6.04 9.76
CA ASP A 389 13.02 7.33 10.49
C ASP A 389 13.92 8.38 9.82
N GLU A 390 15.13 7.99 9.42
CA GLU A 390 16.09 8.89 8.77
C GLU A 390 15.60 9.36 7.40
N PHE A 391 14.95 8.47 6.64
CA PHE A 391 14.50 8.76 5.26
C PHE A 391 12.99 8.85 5.12
N GLU A 392 12.24 9.05 6.22
CA GLU A 392 10.79 9.18 6.19
C GLU A 392 10.33 10.20 5.16
N GLY A 393 10.96 11.37 5.13
CA GLY A 393 10.67 12.42 4.14
C GLY A 393 10.89 11.97 2.69
N ALA A 394 11.85 11.04 2.45
CA ALA A 394 12.09 10.47 1.13
C ALA A 394 11.08 9.37 0.77
N LEU A 395 10.69 8.55 1.72
CA LEU A 395 9.91 7.35 1.50
C LEU A 395 8.41 7.61 1.49
N PHE A 396 7.94 8.50 2.35
CA PHE A 396 6.51 8.71 2.62
C PHE A 396 5.95 10.04 2.09
N THR A 397 6.75 10.87 1.43
CA THR A 397 6.27 12.10 0.81
C THR A 397 5.77 11.86 -0.62
N VAL A 398 4.54 12.26 -0.89
CA VAL A 398 3.86 12.07 -2.19
C VAL A 398 4.54 12.82 -3.34
N ASN A 399 5.37 13.80 -3.05
CA ASN A 399 5.84 14.79 -4.01
C ASN A 399 7.27 14.61 -4.49
N GLN A 400 7.90 13.51 -4.17
CA GLN A 400 9.25 13.32 -4.66
C GLN A 400 9.28 13.08 -6.16
N SER A 401 10.14 13.79 -6.84
CA SER A 401 10.49 13.54 -8.24
C SER A 401 11.04 12.12 -8.43
N ASP A 402 11.60 11.54 -7.37
CA ASP A 402 12.08 10.17 -7.30
C ASP A 402 11.22 9.36 -6.30
N LYS A 403 10.09 8.85 -6.79
CA LYS A 403 9.11 8.07 -6.01
C LYS A 403 9.62 6.67 -5.62
N ARG A 404 10.92 6.46 -5.53
CA ARG A 404 11.52 5.15 -5.39
C ARG A 404 12.32 5.09 -4.11
N ALA A 405 12.11 4.04 -3.35
CA ALA A 405 13.03 3.72 -2.29
C ALA A 405 14.44 3.52 -2.87
N ARG A 406 15.43 4.07 -2.19
CA ARG A 406 16.84 3.89 -2.48
C ARG A 406 17.49 3.22 -1.29
N VAL A 407 18.29 2.20 -1.52
CA VAL A 407 18.95 1.47 -0.43
C VAL A 407 20.46 1.68 -0.47
N PRO A 408 21.09 1.93 0.68
CA PRO A 408 22.55 1.88 0.77
C PRO A 408 23.01 0.44 0.55
N VAL A 409 24.04 0.24 -0.25
CA VAL A 409 24.66 -1.09 -0.42
C VAL A 409 26.12 -0.98 0.03
N VAL A 410 26.45 -1.71 1.10
CA VAL A 410 27.80 -1.70 1.66
C VAL A 410 28.76 -2.51 0.78
N ALA A 411 30.01 -2.06 0.70
CA ALA A 411 31.05 -2.76 -0.05
C ALA A 411 31.75 -3.88 0.76
N ASP A 412 31.56 -3.89 2.07
CA ASP A 412 32.12 -4.89 2.96
C ASP A 412 31.28 -6.18 2.91
N LYS A 413 31.91 -7.29 2.51
CA LYS A 413 31.29 -8.61 2.37
C LYS A 413 30.66 -9.11 3.67
N ASP A 414 31.36 -8.99 4.78
CA ASP A 414 30.92 -9.56 6.06
C ASP A 414 29.73 -8.79 6.63
N ILE A 415 29.77 -7.46 6.51
CA ILE A 415 28.65 -6.60 6.90
C ILE A 415 27.45 -6.86 6.00
N PHE A 416 27.65 -6.96 4.68
CA PHE A 416 26.58 -7.30 3.73
C PHE A 416 25.89 -8.61 4.10
N LEU A 417 26.68 -9.68 4.31
CA LEU A 417 26.13 -11.00 4.66
C LEU A 417 25.45 -11.03 6.03
N LYS A 418 25.93 -10.24 7.01
CA LYS A 418 25.23 -10.10 8.29
C LYS A 418 23.85 -9.47 8.12
N ILE A 419 23.77 -8.39 7.34
CA ILE A 419 22.50 -7.72 7.04
C ILE A 419 21.56 -8.65 6.25
N ALA A 420 22.05 -9.35 5.24
CA ALA A 420 21.27 -10.33 4.47
C ALA A 420 20.70 -11.44 5.35
N ARG A 421 21.50 -11.98 6.28
CA ARG A 421 21.03 -12.99 7.25
C ARG A 421 19.95 -12.45 8.20
N ILE A 422 20.04 -11.18 8.59
CA ILE A 422 18.97 -10.52 9.38
C ILE A 422 17.69 -10.46 8.54
N GLY A 423 17.79 -10.04 7.28
CA GLY A 423 16.66 -10.02 6.37
C GLY A 423 16.02 -11.38 6.16
N GLU A 424 16.82 -12.43 6.01
CA GLU A 424 16.32 -13.81 5.91
C GLU A 424 15.56 -14.22 7.18
N LYS A 425 16.11 -13.91 8.37
CA LYS A 425 15.43 -14.19 9.64
C LYS A 425 14.11 -13.43 9.79
N ILE A 426 14.08 -12.14 9.41
CA ILE A 426 12.84 -11.35 9.44
C ILE A 426 11.82 -11.97 8.48
N ALA A 427 12.24 -12.32 7.26
CA ALA A 427 11.38 -12.95 6.27
C ALA A 427 10.82 -14.31 6.75
N GLU A 428 11.63 -15.10 7.44
CA GLU A 428 11.18 -16.37 8.05
C GLU A 428 10.11 -16.15 9.13
N LEU A 429 10.21 -15.07 9.92
CA LEU A 429 9.19 -14.70 10.90
C LEU A 429 7.83 -14.35 10.28
N GLU A 430 7.80 -13.95 9.02
CA GLU A 430 6.54 -13.70 8.30
C GLU A 430 5.85 -14.98 7.82
N LYS A 431 6.50 -16.15 7.90
CA LYS A 431 5.82 -17.44 7.64
C LYS A 431 4.88 -17.77 8.80
N VAL A 432 3.61 -17.99 8.49
CA VAL A 432 2.56 -18.32 9.48
C VAL A 432 2.88 -19.56 10.33
N ASN A 433 3.76 -20.42 9.85
CA ASN A 433 4.14 -21.66 10.54
C ASN A 433 5.35 -21.51 11.47
N TYR A 434 5.97 -20.33 11.51
CA TYR A 434 7.10 -20.08 12.37
C TYR A 434 6.63 -19.43 13.67
N VAL A 435 6.51 -20.21 14.71
CA VAL A 435 6.34 -19.73 16.07
C VAL A 435 7.71 -19.85 16.74
N PRO A 436 8.43 -18.74 17.03
CA PRO A 436 9.67 -18.82 17.76
C PRO A 436 9.41 -19.49 19.12
N GLU A 437 10.15 -20.53 19.45
CA GLU A 437 9.99 -21.28 20.69
C GLU A 437 10.02 -20.41 21.97
N ASN A 438 10.57 -19.19 21.86
CA ASN A 438 10.78 -18.27 22.98
C ASN A 438 9.74 -17.15 23.10
N ILE A 439 8.85 -16.96 22.11
CA ILE A 439 7.93 -15.81 22.09
C ILE A 439 6.54 -16.17 22.62
N LEU A 440 6.14 -17.43 22.59
CA LEU A 440 4.82 -17.85 22.99
C LEU A 440 4.85 -19.04 23.94
N ASN A 441 4.73 -18.77 25.23
CA ASN A 441 4.02 -19.68 26.15
C ASN A 441 2.52 -19.78 25.79
N TYR A 442 2.16 -19.45 24.53
CA TYR A 442 0.78 -19.46 24.05
C TYR A 442 0.66 -20.54 22.97
N ASP A 443 -0.09 -21.54 23.33
CA ASP A 443 -0.39 -22.66 22.42
C ASP A 443 -1.37 -22.19 21.35
N TYR A 444 -0.84 -21.67 20.21
CA TYR A 444 -1.64 -21.29 19.05
C TYR A 444 -2.54 -22.45 18.58
N ALA A 445 -2.09 -23.68 18.76
CA ALA A 445 -2.88 -24.87 18.49
C ALA A 445 -4.11 -24.95 19.39
N LYS A 446 -4.01 -24.53 20.66
CA LYS A 446 -5.16 -24.43 21.56
C LYS A 446 -6.15 -23.36 21.11
N ILE A 447 -5.65 -22.17 20.73
CA ILE A 447 -6.52 -21.10 20.19
C ILE A 447 -7.27 -21.58 18.96
N MET A 448 -6.56 -22.24 18.03
CA MET A 448 -7.20 -22.76 16.81
C MET A 448 -8.11 -23.96 17.05
N ALA A 449 -7.91 -24.71 18.14
CA ALA A 449 -8.81 -25.79 18.54
C ALA A 449 -10.12 -25.28 19.15
N GLU A 450 -10.12 -24.06 19.71
CA GLU A 450 -11.31 -23.40 20.26
C GLU A 450 -12.21 -22.79 19.15
N VAL A 451 -11.69 -22.65 17.92
CA VAL A 451 -12.45 -22.13 16.79
C VAL A 451 -13.23 -23.30 16.15
N PRO A 452 -14.58 -23.29 16.14
CA PRO A 452 -15.38 -24.36 15.58
C PRO A 452 -15.07 -24.62 14.10
N VAL A 453 -15.16 -25.88 13.70
CA VAL A 453 -15.02 -26.26 12.28
C VAL A 453 -16.16 -25.62 11.49
N GLY A 454 -15.80 -24.77 10.51
CA GLY A 454 -16.78 -24.05 9.69
C GLY A 454 -17.03 -22.60 10.12
N PHE A 455 -16.37 -22.13 11.17
CA PHE A 455 -16.44 -20.74 11.60
C PHE A 455 -15.80 -19.81 10.55
N GLU A 456 -16.59 -18.96 9.93
CA GLU A 456 -16.14 -17.96 8.96
C GLU A 456 -16.01 -16.60 9.65
N LEU A 457 -14.79 -16.14 9.88
CA LEU A 457 -14.52 -14.83 10.49
C LEU A 457 -15.16 -13.69 9.70
N LYS A 458 -16.02 -12.93 10.36
CA LYS A 458 -16.49 -11.63 9.88
C LYS A 458 -15.67 -10.50 10.50
N ASN A 459 -15.54 -9.40 9.77
CA ASN A 459 -14.83 -8.22 10.23
C ASN A 459 -15.49 -7.66 11.50
N VAL A 460 -14.76 -7.65 12.59
CA VAL A 460 -15.14 -6.97 13.83
C VAL A 460 -14.46 -5.62 13.85
N ALA A 461 -15.20 -4.56 14.17
CA ALA A 461 -14.67 -3.20 14.20
C ALA A 461 -13.55 -3.02 15.25
N HIS A 462 -13.63 -3.76 16.35
CA HIS A 462 -12.65 -3.79 17.43
C HIS A 462 -12.43 -5.25 17.85
N PRO A 463 -11.52 -5.98 17.20
CA PRO A 463 -11.34 -7.40 17.46
C PRO A 463 -10.64 -7.70 18.79
N PHE A 464 -10.12 -6.68 19.48
CA PHE A 464 -9.46 -6.84 20.77
C PHE A 464 -10.15 -6.02 21.85
N ASP A 465 -10.61 -6.71 22.90
CA ASP A 465 -11.14 -6.13 24.13
C ASP A 465 -9.98 -5.96 25.13
N ALA A 466 -9.48 -4.73 25.22
CA ALA A 466 -8.32 -4.42 26.06
C ALA A 466 -8.63 -4.48 27.57
N GLU A 467 -9.89 -4.28 27.97
CA GLU A 467 -10.30 -4.31 29.38
C GLU A 467 -10.34 -5.76 29.92
N ASN A 468 -10.77 -6.69 29.08
CA ASN A 468 -10.89 -8.10 29.44
C ASN A 468 -9.73 -8.96 28.90
N GLU A 469 -8.78 -8.37 28.20
CA GLU A 469 -7.67 -9.07 27.54
C GLU A 469 -8.14 -10.21 26.62
N GLN A 470 -9.14 -9.95 25.80
CA GLN A 470 -9.77 -10.95 24.94
C GLN A 470 -9.73 -10.55 23.47
N LEU A 471 -9.42 -11.53 22.62
CA LEU A 471 -9.62 -11.43 21.18
C LEU A 471 -11.05 -11.87 20.86
N LEU A 472 -11.80 -11.03 20.14
CA LEU A 472 -13.17 -11.29 19.75
C LEU A 472 -13.19 -11.79 18.28
N LEU A 473 -13.63 -13.02 18.08
CA LEU A 473 -13.82 -13.60 16.76
C LEU A 473 -15.32 -13.81 16.54
N THR A 474 -15.87 -13.32 15.44
CA THR A 474 -17.28 -13.54 15.12
C THR A 474 -17.48 -13.99 13.67
N ASP A 475 -18.45 -14.86 13.45
CA ASP A 475 -18.99 -15.22 12.13
C ASP A 475 -20.27 -14.43 11.79
N GLY A 476 -20.70 -13.54 12.71
CA GLY A 476 -21.89 -12.71 12.62
C GLY A 476 -23.11 -13.32 13.32
N ASN A 477 -23.08 -14.59 13.70
CA ASN A 477 -24.10 -15.26 14.48
C ASN A 477 -23.60 -15.58 15.88
N GLU A 478 -22.32 -15.94 15.99
CA GLU A 478 -21.67 -16.31 17.23
C GLU A 478 -20.39 -15.48 17.42
N THR A 479 -20.07 -15.15 18.68
CA THR A 479 -18.82 -14.46 19.03
C THR A 479 -18.03 -15.33 19.99
N ILE A 480 -16.84 -15.76 19.57
CA ILE A 480 -15.89 -16.48 20.39
C ILE A 480 -14.97 -15.47 21.06
N ARG A 481 -14.73 -15.66 22.34
CA ARG A 481 -13.85 -14.84 23.18
C ARG A 481 -12.63 -15.65 23.57
N ILE A 482 -11.47 -15.27 23.06
CA ILE A 482 -10.21 -15.95 23.36
C ILE A 482 -9.39 -15.07 24.27
N LYS A 483 -9.01 -15.58 25.43
CA LYS A 483 -8.20 -14.85 26.40
C LYS A 483 -6.79 -14.64 25.83
N CYS A 484 -6.36 -13.39 25.75
CA CYS A 484 -5.10 -12.98 25.12
C CYS A 484 -4.36 -12.02 26.06
N PRO A 485 -3.36 -12.46 26.83
CA PRO A 485 -2.69 -11.59 27.81
C PRO A 485 -2.04 -10.37 27.17
N LEU A 486 -2.14 -9.21 27.82
CA LEU A 486 -1.58 -7.91 27.40
C LEU A 486 -0.07 -7.91 27.14
N SER A 487 0.66 -8.95 27.57
CA SER A 487 2.10 -9.10 27.27
C SER A 487 2.41 -9.13 25.76
N LEU A 488 1.42 -9.44 24.91
CA LEU A 488 1.54 -9.36 23.46
C LEU A 488 1.45 -7.93 22.89
N GLN A 489 0.91 -6.96 23.65
CA GLN A 489 0.88 -5.56 23.22
C GLN A 489 2.24 -4.86 23.30
N ARG A 490 3.23 -5.41 23.98
CA ARG A 490 4.58 -4.84 24.11
C ARG A 490 5.56 -5.31 23.04
N LEU A 491 5.14 -6.16 22.14
CA LEU A 491 5.87 -6.45 20.93
C LEU A 491 5.52 -5.39 19.88
N ASN A 492 5.94 -4.14 20.13
CA ASN A 492 6.17 -3.18 19.07
C ASN A 492 7.34 -3.74 18.24
N ILE A 493 7.01 -4.56 17.25
CA ILE A 493 7.91 -4.94 16.17
C ILE A 493 7.72 -3.95 15.05
#